data_6fac89bf5529e7921b26c6d60214bd30
#
_entry.id   6fac89bf5529e7921b26c6d60214bd30
#
_cell.length_a   1.000
_cell.length_b   1.000
_cell.length_c   1.000
_cell.angle_alpha   90.00
_cell.angle_beta   90.00
_cell.angle_gamma   90.00
#
_symmetry.space_group_name_H-M   'P 1'
#
loop_
_entity.id
_entity.type
_entity.pdbx_description
1 polymer ?
#
loop_
_entity_poly.entity_id
_entity_poly.type
_entity_poly.pdbx_seq_one_letter_code
_entity_poly.pdbx_strand_id
1 'polypeptide(L)'
;MKIEMRLRDWHGAIVDTYIGRTSGSASLFARGRRYLPGGDTRFSLTHRPHPMYLARGEGPYVWDVDGNQLLDLNNNSTSLIHGHAHPAVVAAIRAQAGKGTAWGAHNETQVEWAKLLCERIPSVERVRFSNSGTEANMHMVKVARAATGKSLILKLQGAYHGTFDGFEFERPTQTSATTPSMGG
;
A
#
# COMPACT_ATOMS: atom_id res chain seq x y z
N MET A 1 35.68 -1.05 -14.22
CA MET A 1 35.59 0.22 -14.96
C MET A 1 34.74 0.17 -16.22
N LYS A 2 34.95 -0.75 -17.20
CA LYS A 2 34.09 -0.81 -18.41
C LYS A 2 32.64 -1.28 -18.18
N ILE A 3 32.36 -2.14 -17.19
CA ILE A 3 31.02 -2.63 -16.86
C ILE A 3 30.23 -1.56 -16.09
N GLU A 4 30.85 -0.86 -15.17
CA GLU A 4 30.21 0.22 -14.41
C GLU A 4 29.84 1.43 -15.28
N MET A 5 30.66 1.78 -16.26
CA MET A 5 30.36 2.84 -17.22
C MET A 5 29.16 2.47 -18.10
N ARG A 6 29.06 1.22 -18.59
CA ARG A 6 27.89 0.73 -19.34
C ARG A 6 26.60 0.78 -18.54
N LEU A 7 26.61 0.38 -17.26
CA LEU A 7 25.43 0.42 -16.39
C LEU A 7 24.96 1.86 -16.15
N ARG A 8 25.85 2.82 -16.01
CA ARG A 8 25.51 4.26 -15.87
C ARG A 8 24.84 4.81 -17.12
N ASP A 9 25.35 4.45 -18.30
CA ASP A 9 24.78 4.89 -19.58
C ASP A 9 23.36 4.33 -19.79
N TRP A 10 23.13 3.07 -19.44
CA TRP A 10 21.80 2.44 -19.52
C TRP A 10 20.82 3.06 -18.53
N HIS A 11 21.26 3.35 -17.31
CA HIS A 11 20.41 4.00 -16.31
C HIS A 11 19.95 5.38 -16.78
N GLY A 12 20.84 6.19 -17.34
CA GLY A 12 20.48 7.50 -17.91
C GLY A 12 19.44 7.37 -19.03
N ALA A 13 19.65 6.49 -20.00
CA ALA A 13 18.71 6.26 -21.09
C ALA A 13 17.32 5.78 -20.63
N ILE A 14 17.25 4.93 -19.61
CA ILE A 14 15.99 4.47 -19.02
C ILE A 14 15.26 5.64 -18.35
N VAL A 15 15.97 6.44 -17.56
CA VAL A 15 15.39 7.61 -16.89
C VAL A 15 14.88 8.64 -17.89
N ASP A 16 15.65 8.92 -18.96
CA ASP A 16 15.25 9.85 -20.03
C ASP A 16 14.00 9.35 -20.76
N THR A 17 13.94 8.06 -21.04
CA THR A 17 12.76 7.42 -21.64
C THR A 17 11.54 7.55 -20.73
N TYR A 18 11.71 7.31 -19.43
CA TYR A 18 10.65 7.47 -18.44
C TYR A 18 10.14 8.92 -18.40
N ILE A 19 11.02 9.89 -18.27
CA ILE A 19 10.67 11.32 -18.26
C ILE A 19 9.91 11.71 -19.53
N GLY A 20 10.39 11.27 -20.70
CA GLY A 20 9.77 11.59 -21.98
C GLY A 20 8.36 11.00 -22.15
N ARG A 21 8.07 9.88 -21.49
CA ARG A 21 6.78 9.19 -21.59
C ARG A 21 5.78 9.55 -20.48
N THR A 22 6.19 10.28 -19.44
CA THR A 22 5.38 10.50 -18.23
C THR A 22 5.30 11.97 -17.81
N SER A 23 5.16 12.86 -18.79
CA SER A 23 5.10 14.32 -18.57
C SER A 23 3.87 14.77 -17.78
N GLY A 24 2.72 14.10 -17.96
CA GLY A 24 1.51 14.32 -17.17
C GLY A 24 1.70 13.93 -15.71
N SER A 25 2.35 12.79 -15.45
CA SER A 25 2.73 12.37 -14.10
C SER A 25 3.68 13.36 -13.44
N ALA A 26 4.66 13.88 -14.16
CA ALA A 26 5.58 14.93 -13.66
C ALA A 26 4.81 16.21 -13.26
N SER A 27 3.86 16.63 -14.09
CA SER A 27 3.02 17.81 -13.82
C SER A 27 2.13 17.62 -12.60
N LEU A 28 1.52 16.45 -12.45
CA LEU A 28 0.72 16.09 -11.28
C LEU A 28 1.56 16.04 -10.00
N PHE A 29 2.75 15.48 -10.07
CA PHE A 29 3.68 15.47 -8.94
C PHE A 29 4.09 16.87 -8.51
N ALA A 30 4.47 17.75 -9.47
CA ALA A 30 4.79 19.13 -9.19
C ALA A 30 3.62 19.88 -8.52
N ARG A 31 2.39 19.63 -8.98
CA ARG A 31 1.18 20.16 -8.35
C ARG A 31 0.93 19.57 -6.97
N GLY A 32 1.12 18.26 -6.80
CA GLY A 32 0.94 17.53 -5.54
C GLY A 32 1.85 18.05 -4.44
N ARG A 33 3.10 18.39 -4.75
CA ARG A 33 4.07 18.97 -3.79
C ARG A 33 3.60 20.26 -3.12
N ARG A 34 2.61 20.95 -3.66
CA ARG A 34 2.03 22.16 -3.04
C ARG A 34 1.08 21.82 -1.88
N TYR A 35 0.56 20.61 -1.83
CA TYR A 35 -0.52 20.21 -0.93
C TYR A 35 -0.19 18.97 -0.10
N LEU A 36 0.76 18.15 -0.56
CA LEU A 36 1.15 16.89 0.05
C LEU A 36 2.61 16.97 0.49
N PRO A 37 2.94 16.59 1.72
CA PRO A 37 4.32 16.46 2.18
C PRO A 37 5.11 15.53 1.24
N GLY A 38 6.20 16.03 0.66
CA GLY A 38 6.99 15.26 -0.32
C GLY A 38 6.32 15.02 -1.67
N GLY A 39 5.04 15.40 -1.85
CA GLY A 39 4.28 15.26 -3.10
C GLY A 39 3.45 13.98 -3.22
N ASP A 40 3.42 13.14 -2.18
CA ASP A 40 2.63 11.92 -2.13
C ASP A 40 2.06 11.65 -0.73
N THR A 41 1.27 10.57 -0.61
CA THR A 41 0.64 10.15 0.66
C THR A 41 1.18 8.81 1.17
N ARG A 42 2.09 8.16 0.43
CA ARG A 42 2.67 6.87 0.79
C ARG A 42 4.15 6.88 0.48
N PHE A 43 4.98 6.81 1.49
CA PHE A 43 6.44 6.79 1.34
C PHE A 43 6.93 5.70 0.36
N SER A 44 6.30 4.53 0.36
CA SER A 44 6.64 3.42 -0.54
C SER A 44 6.36 3.68 -2.03
N LEU A 45 5.66 4.77 -2.37
CA LEU A 45 5.35 5.14 -3.74
C LEU A 45 6.24 6.27 -4.26
N THR A 46 7.16 6.78 -3.44
CA THR A 46 8.09 7.84 -3.84
C THR A 46 9.18 7.27 -4.75
N HIS A 47 9.20 7.71 -6.00
CA HIS A 47 10.20 7.32 -6.99
C HIS A 47 10.85 8.55 -7.63
N ARG A 48 12.13 8.41 -8.00
CA ARG A 48 12.84 9.44 -8.76
C ARG A 48 12.83 9.08 -10.24
N PRO A 49 12.68 10.06 -11.15
CA PRO A 49 12.61 11.52 -10.93
C PRO A 49 11.26 12.01 -10.38
N HIS A 50 10.17 11.31 -10.64
CA HIS A 50 8.81 11.53 -10.14
C HIS A 50 8.05 10.21 -10.14
N PRO A 51 7.04 10.02 -9.27
CA PRO A 51 6.19 8.84 -9.29
C PRO A 51 5.26 8.85 -10.51
N MET A 52 4.84 7.65 -10.93
CA MET A 52 3.81 7.48 -11.95
C MET A 52 2.42 7.71 -11.33
N TYR A 53 1.54 8.40 -12.06
CA TYR A 53 0.15 8.59 -11.66
C TYR A 53 -0.75 7.75 -12.54
N LEU A 54 -1.48 6.81 -11.94
CA LEU A 54 -2.39 5.92 -12.64
C LEU A 54 -3.78 6.57 -12.80
N ALA A 55 -4.40 6.39 -13.95
CA ALA A 55 -5.71 6.92 -14.29
C ALA A 55 -6.81 5.85 -14.24
N ARG A 56 -6.50 4.61 -14.64
CA ARG A 56 -7.45 3.49 -14.63
C ARG A 56 -6.74 2.15 -14.56
N GLY A 57 -7.51 1.11 -14.22
CA GLY A 57 -7.07 -0.28 -14.26
C GLY A 57 -8.18 -1.20 -14.72
N GLU A 58 -7.82 -2.30 -15.42
CA GLU A 58 -8.74 -3.32 -15.89
C GLU A 58 -8.00 -4.67 -15.98
N GLY A 59 -8.53 -5.68 -15.32
CA GLY A 59 -7.86 -6.98 -15.22
C GLY A 59 -6.41 -6.83 -14.71
N PRO A 60 -5.41 -7.37 -15.42
CA PRO A 60 -4.02 -7.27 -15.01
C PRO A 60 -3.32 -5.98 -15.47
N TYR A 61 -4.03 -5.06 -16.13
CA TYR A 61 -3.44 -3.87 -16.71
C TYR A 61 -3.85 -2.59 -15.99
N VAL A 62 -2.92 -1.63 -16.00
CA VAL A 62 -3.16 -0.25 -15.58
C VAL A 62 -2.75 0.70 -16.68
N TRP A 63 -3.35 1.89 -16.69
CA TRP A 63 -2.98 3.00 -17.57
C TRP A 63 -2.63 4.21 -16.73
N ASP A 64 -1.51 4.80 -17.03
CA ASP A 64 -1.14 6.05 -16.40
C ASP A 64 -1.92 7.25 -17.00
N VAL A 65 -1.71 8.42 -16.45
CA VAL A 65 -2.34 9.66 -16.92
C VAL A 65 -1.82 10.13 -18.27
N ASP A 66 -0.71 9.58 -18.74
CA ASP A 66 -0.10 9.83 -20.02
C ASP A 66 -0.59 8.84 -21.11
N GLY A 67 -1.44 7.86 -20.73
CA GLY A 67 -2.02 6.85 -21.62
C GLY A 67 -1.14 5.61 -21.82
N ASN A 68 -0.03 5.48 -21.13
CA ASN A 68 0.81 4.28 -21.22
C ASN A 68 0.10 3.10 -20.55
N GLN A 69 -0.01 1.99 -21.26
CA GLN A 69 -0.51 0.72 -20.71
C GLN A 69 0.64 -0.07 -20.09
N LEU A 70 0.43 -0.58 -18.88
CA LEU A 70 1.39 -1.35 -18.11
C LEU A 70 0.74 -2.61 -17.55
N LEU A 71 1.52 -3.68 -17.46
CA LEU A 71 1.14 -4.87 -16.70
C LEU A 71 1.41 -4.59 -15.21
N ASP A 72 0.38 -4.68 -14.37
CA ASP A 72 0.52 -4.45 -12.93
C ASP A 72 1.01 -5.70 -12.21
N LEU A 73 2.32 -5.76 -11.99
CA LEU A 73 2.96 -6.82 -11.21
C LEU A 73 2.98 -6.54 -9.70
N ASN A 74 2.59 -5.34 -9.28
CA ASN A 74 2.49 -4.98 -7.87
C ASN A 74 1.16 -5.41 -7.26
N ASN A 75 0.08 -5.32 -8.04
CA ASN A 75 -1.26 -5.74 -7.67
C ASN A 75 -1.70 -5.17 -6.30
N ASN A 76 -1.43 -3.87 -6.09
CA ASN A 76 -1.65 -3.16 -4.83
C ASN A 76 -1.05 -3.91 -3.62
N SER A 77 0.23 -4.25 -3.69
CA SER A 77 0.94 -5.07 -2.69
C SER A 77 0.26 -6.43 -2.46
N THR A 78 -0.08 -7.12 -3.55
CA THR A 78 -0.68 -8.45 -3.62
C THR A 78 -2.13 -8.58 -3.11
N SER A 79 -2.80 -7.48 -2.81
CA SER A 79 -4.18 -7.50 -2.27
C SER A 79 -5.28 -7.62 -3.33
N LEU A 80 -5.00 -7.27 -4.59
CA LEU A 80 -5.98 -7.18 -5.66
C LEU A 80 -6.05 -8.48 -6.50
N ILE A 81 -6.34 -9.61 -5.86
CA ILE A 81 -6.26 -10.95 -6.47
C ILE A 81 -7.18 -11.18 -7.67
N HIS A 82 -8.26 -10.40 -7.81
CA HIS A 82 -9.18 -10.48 -8.95
C HIS A 82 -8.80 -9.53 -10.11
N GLY A 83 -7.70 -8.80 -9.98
CA GLY A 83 -7.34 -7.72 -10.89
C GLY A 83 -8.19 -6.46 -10.73
N HIS A 84 -7.88 -5.47 -11.54
CA HIS A 84 -8.54 -4.18 -11.51
C HIS A 84 -9.94 -4.25 -12.09
N ALA A 85 -10.85 -3.49 -11.48
CA ALA A 85 -12.24 -3.28 -11.95
C ALA A 85 -13.01 -4.58 -12.25
N HIS A 86 -12.79 -5.64 -11.46
CA HIS A 86 -13.49 -6.92 -11.66
C HIS A 86 -15.01 -6.72 -11.66
N PRO A 87 -15.76 -7.17 -12.70
CA PRO A 87 -17.17 -6.80 -12.90
C PRO A 87 -18.07 -7.12 -11.71
N ALA A 88 -17.92 -8.28 -11.08
CA ALA A 88 -18.73 -8.66 -9.93
C ALA A 88 -18.44 -7.80 -8.71
N VAL A 89 -17.18 -7.42 -8.48
CA VAL A 89 -16.78 -6.52 -7.38
C VAL A 89 -17.34 -5.13 -7.61
N VAL A 90 -17.22 -4.60 -8.81
CA VAL A 90 -17.77 -3.28 -9.19
C VAL A 90 -19.28 -3.27 -9.03
N ALA A 91 -20.00 -4.31 -9.48
CA ALA A 91 -21.45 -4.43 -9.32
C ALA A 91 -21.86 -4.44 -7.84
N ALA A 92 -21.18 -5.21 -7.00
CA ALA A 92 -21.45 -5.27 -5.56
C ALA A 92 -21.21 -3.92 -4.87
N ILE A 93 -20.13 -3.22 -5.21
CA ILE A 93 -19.83 -1.88 -4.69
C ILE A 93 -20.93 -0.89 -5.09
N ARG A 94 -21.33 -0.87 -6.36
CA ARG A 94 -22.40 0.02 -6.86
C ARG A 94 -23.74 -0.25 -6.16
N ALA A 95 -24.10 -1.51 -5.99
CA ALA A 95 -25.33 -1.89 -5.30
C ALA A 95 -25.31 -1.46 -3.82
N GLN A 96 -24.17 -1.63 -3.13
CA GLN A 96 -24.04 -1.21 -1.73
C GLN A 96 -23.97 0.32 -1.58
N ALA A 97 -23.27 1.00 -2.48
CA ALA A 97 -23.17 2.46 -2.45
C ALA A 97 -24.54 3.14 -2.55
N GLY A 98 -25.47 2.58 -3.33
CA GLY A 98 -26.85 3.04 -3.43
C GLY A 98 -27.67 2.91 -2.14
N LYS A 99 -27.24 2.06 -1.20
CA LYS A 99 -27.88 1.89 0.13
C LYS A 99 -27.22 2.72 1.22
N GLY A 100 -26.00 3.21 1.00
CA GLY A 100 -25.19 3.99 1.92
C GLY A 100 -23.79 3.43 2.07
N THR A 101 -22.85 4.33 2.38
CA THR A 101 -21.40 4.06 2.43
C THR A 101 -20.81 4.10 3.83
N ALA A 102 -21.50 4.71 4.79
CA ALA A 102 -21.08 4.81 6.18
C ALA A 102 -22.30 4.79 7.11
N TRP A 103 -22.18 4.08 8.21
CA TRP A 103 -23.27 3.88 9.17
C TRP A 103 -22.76 4.15 10.59
N GLY A 104 -23.51 4.93 11.36
CA GLY A 104 -23.32 5.06 12.82
C GLY A 104 -23.82 3.85 13.62
N ALA A 105 -24.17 2.73 12.95
CA ALA A 105 -24.72 1.52 13.53
C ALA A 105 -24.19 0.27 12.80
N HIS A 106 -24.52 -0.89 13.31
CA HIS A 106 -24.17 -2.16 12.66
C HIS A 106 -24.99 -2.41 11.39
N ASN A 107 -24.45 -3.19 10.47
CA ASN A 107 -25.15 -3.60 9.25
C ASN A 107 -24.97 -5.12 9.00
N GLU A 108 -25.86 -5.68 8.20
CA GLU A 108 -25.88 -7.10 7.90
C GLU A 108 -24.62 -7.56 7.17
N THR A 109 -24.10 -6.75 6.25
CA THR A 109 -22.92 -7.10 5.42
C THR A 109 -21.69 -7.44 6.27
N GLN A 110 -21.48 -6.72 7.40
CA GLN A 110 -20.34 -7.04 8.28
C GLN A 110 -20.51 -8.39 8.96
N VAL A 111 -21.75 -8.80 9.29
CA VAL A 111 -22.04 -10.11 9.92
C VAL A 111 -21.79 -11.23 8.91
N GLU A 112 -22.31 -11.08 7.70
CA GLU A 112 -22.13 -12.07 6.62
C GLU A 112 -20.65 -12.21 6.24
N TRP A 113 -19.90 -11.11 6.21
CA TRP A 113 -18.46 -11.16 5.96
C TRP A 113 -17.70 -11.86 7.09
N ALA A 114 -18.01 -11.57 8.35
CA ALA A 114 -17.40 -12.25 9.50
C ALA A 114 -17.70 -13.76 9.48
N LYS A 115 -18.96 -14.15 9.21
CA LYS A 115 -19.36 -15.54 9.03
C LYS A 115 -18.54 -16.24 7.96
N LEU A 116 -18.45 -15.65 6.76
CA LEU A 116 -17.67 -16.20 5.66
C LEU A 116 -16.20 -16.47 6.03
N LEU A 117 -15.56 -15.56 6.76
CA LEU A 117 -14.19 -15.71 7.22
C LEU A 117 -14.05 -16.85 8.24
N CYS A 118 -14.96 -16.95 9.20
CA CYS A 118 -14.97 -18.04 10.19
C CYS A 118 -15.20 -19.40 9.54
N GLU A 119 -16.08 -19.48 8.54
CA GLU A 119 -16.35 -20.74 7.82
C GLU A 119 -15.18 -21.18 6.92
N ARG A 120 -14.42 -20.24 6.36
CA ARG A 120 -13.35 -20.56 5.40
C ARG A 120 -11.98 -20.74 6.04
N ILE A 121 -11.75 -20.17 7.20
CA ILE A 121 -10.46 -20.20 7.88
C ILE A 121 -10.61 -20.96 9.20
N PRO A 122 -10.22 -22.24 9.28
CA PRO A 122 -10.49 -23.08 10.45
C PRO A 122 -9.97 -22.56 11.79
N SER A 123 -8.94 -21.74 11.79
CA SER A 123 -8.36 -21.14 12.99
C SER A 123 -9.07 -19.85 13.45
N VAL A 124 -10.04 -19.36 12.69
CA VAL A 124 -10.75 -18.10 12.98
C VAL A 124 -12.11 -18.40 13.59
N GLU A 125 -12.26 -18.16 14.88
CA GLU A 125 -13.54 -18.33 15.59
C GLU A 125 -14.36 -17.04 15.58
N ARG A 126 -13.72 -15.89 15.64
CA ARG A 126 -14.34 -14.56 15.69
C ARG A 126 -13.47 -13.52 14.96
N VAL A 127 -14.12 -12.52 14.39
CA VAL A 127 -13.45 -11.49 13.59
C VAL A 127 -13.79 -10.11 14.15
N ARG A 128 -12.76 -9.26 14.21
CA ARG A 128 -12.92 -7.82 14.39
C ARG A 128 -12.30 -7.11 13.19
N PHE A 129 -13.09 -6.29 12.52
CA PHE A 129 -12.64 -5.49 11.40
C PHE A 129 -11.98 -4.18 11.86
N SER A 130 -11.03 -3.71 11.07
CA SER A 130 -10.32 -2.45 11.24
C SER A 130 -10.17 -1.78 9.87
N ASN A 131 -9.91 -0.47 9.84
CA ASN A 131 -9.81 0.27 8.58
C ASN A 131 -8.45 0.11 7.90
N SER A 132 -7.44 -0.38 8.60
CA SER A 132 -6.09 -0.58 8.07
C SER A 132 -5.38 -1.74 8.75
N GLY A 133 -4.32 -2.25 8.12
CA GLY A 133 -3.42 -3.25 8.73
C GLY A 133 -2.72 -2.70 9.97
N THR A 134 -2.40 -1.41 10.01
CA THR A 134 -1.84 -0.75 11.21
C THR A 134 -2.79 -0.85 12.40
N GLU A 135 -4.08 -0.49 12.22
CA GLU A 135 -5.08 -0.61 13.29
C GLU A 135 -5.29 -2.06 13.73
N ALA A 136 -5.35 -3.00 12.77
CA ALA A 136 -5.47 -4.42 13.07
C ALA A 136 -4.31 -4.91 13.96
N ASN A 137 -3.08 -4.55 13.61
CA ASN A 137 -1.90 -4.90 14.38
C ASN A 137 -1.88 -4.22 15.76
N MET A 138 -2.32 -2.97 15.87
CA MET A 138 -2.49 -2.31 17.19
C MET A 138 -3.48 -3.06 18.08
N HIS A 139 -4.62 -3.48 17.53
CA HIS A 139 -5.60 -4.27 18.27
C HIS A 139 -5.05 -5.65 18.65
N MET A 140 -4.37 -6.33 17.71
CA MET A 140 -3.73 -7.62 17.98
C MET A 140 -2.76 -7.54 19.17
N VAL A 141 -1.89 -6.54 19.20
CA VAL A 141 -0.94 -6.35 20.30
C VAL A 141 -1.64 -6.07 21.63
N LYS A 142 -2.69 -5.24 21.63
CA LYS A 142 -3.48 -4.98 22.83
C LYS A 142 -4.12 -6.25 23.39
N VAL A 143 -4.73 -7.06 22.53
CA VAL A 143 -5.34 -8.33 22.89
C VAL A 143 -4.29 -9.32 23.41
N ALA A 144 -3.16 -9.47 22.70
CA ALA A 144 -2.09 -10.36 23.11
C ALA A 144 -1.51 -9.99 24.48
N ARG A 145 -1.26 -8.70 24.74
CA ARG A 145 -0.81 -8.22 26.05
C ARG A 145 -1.83 -8.45 27.15
N ALA A 146 -3.09 -8.18 26.89
CA ALA A 146 -4.17 -8.40 27.85
C ALA A 146 -4.32 -9.90 28.20
N ALA A 147 -4.23 -10.77 27.22
CA ALA A 147 -4.40 -12.21 27.40
C ALA A 147 -3.19 -12.87 28.08
N THR A 148 -1.97 -12.35 27.87
CA THR A 148 -0.74 -12.99 28.36
C THR A 148 -0.11 -12.31 29.55
N GLY A 149 -0.48 -11.07 29.86
CA GLY A 149 0.19 -10.21 30.86
C GLY A 149 1.60 -9.77 30.44
N LYS A 150 2.06 -10.09 29.22
CA LYS A 150 3.42 -9.79 28.74
C LYS A 150 3.44 -8.46 27.98
N SER A 151 4.52 -7.68 28.14
CA SER A 151 4.69 -6.38 27.49
C SER A 151 5.54 -6.45 26.22
N LEU A 152 6.48 -7.39 26.16
CA LEU A 152 7.43 -7.50 25.05
C LEU A 152 6.79 -8.06 23.79
N ILE A 153 7.25 -7.54 22.63
CA ILE A 153 6.85 -7.99 21.30
C ILE A 153 8.11 -8.34 20.52
N LEU A 154 8.07 -9.47 19.83
CA LEU A 154 9.07 -9.87 18.86
C LEU A 154 8.57 -9.55 17.45
N LYS A 155 9.38 -8.89 16.66
CA LYS A 155 9.14 -8.69 15.22
C LYS A 155 10.37 -9.10 14.40
N LEU A 156 10.14 -9.48 13.14
CA LEU A 156 11.23 -9.73 12.20
C LEU A 156 11.82 -8.39 11.73
N GLN A 157 13.14 -8.31 11.67
CA GLN A 157 13.84 -7.14 11.14
C GLN A 157 13.48 -6.92 9.66
N GLY A 158 13.23 -5.67 9.26
CA GLY A 158 12.84 -5.32 7.90
C GLY A 158 11.41 -5.68 7.51
N ALA A 159 10.65 -6.36 8.37
CA ALA A 159 9.24 -6.66 8.10
C ALA A 159 8.35 -5.45 8.40
N TYR A 160 7.47 -5.12 7.43
CA TYR A 160 6.50 -4.05 7.57
C TYR A 160 5.27 -4.51 8.34
N HIS A 161 4.91 -3.78 9.38
CA HIS A 161 3.75 -4.06 10.23
C HIS A 161 2.82 -2.85 10.42
N GLY A 162 2.91 -1.87 9.54
CA GLY A 162 2.19 -0.60 9.66
C GLY A 162 3.05 0.52 10.25
N THR A 163 2.48 1.72 10.30
CA THR A 163 3.14 2.95 10.74
C THR A 163 2.70 3.33 12.15
N PHE A 164 3.07 2.52 13.11
CA PHE A 164 2.78 2.73 14.53
C PHE A 164 4.07 2.61 15.34
N ASP A 165 4.33 3.54 16.25
CA ASP A 165 5.56 3.64 17.04
C ASP A 165 6.01 2.31 17.65
N GLY A 166 5.04 1.50 18.09
CA GLY A 166 5.31 0.18 18.66
C GLY A 166 5.87 -0.84 17.67
N PHE A 167 5.87 -0.54 16.34
CA PHE A 167 6.37 -1.43 15.28
C PHE A 167 7.49 -0.81 14.45
N GLU A 168 7.69 0.51 14.52
CA GLU A 168 8.68 1.25 13.70
C GLU A 168 10.06 1.32 14.36
N PHE A 169 10.40 0.36 15.21
CA PHE A 169 11.75 0.29 15.74
C PHE A 169 12.61 -0.66 14.90
N GLU A 170 13.70 -0.17 14.37
CA GLU A 170 14.77 -0.95 13.78
C GLU A 170 16.05 -0.73 14.58
N ARG A 171 16.81 -1.80 14.80
CA ARG A 171 18.19 -1.66 15.31
C ARG A 171 19.01 -1.05 14.16
N PRO A 172 19.73 0.06 14.36
CA PRO A 172 20.61 0.58 13.32
C PRO A 172 21.58 -0.52 12.92
N THR A 173 21.48 -1.03 11.70
CA THR A 173 22.53 -1.87 11.13
C THR A 173 23.67 -0.92 10.78
N GLN A 174 24.89 -1.23 11.19
CA GLN A 174 26.10 -0.42 10.93
C GLN A 174 26.38 -0.22 9.42
N THR A 175 25.53 -0.75 8.54
CA THR A 175 25.66 -0.71 7.09
C THR A 175 24.66 0.21 6.37
N SER A 176 23.70 0.81 7.06
CA SER A 176 22.74 1.73 6.42
C SER A 176 23.03 3.20 6.76
N ALA A 177 24.19 3.69 6.32
CA ALA A 177 24.56 5.10 6.41
C ALA A 177 23.79 6.04 5.46
N THR A 178 22.60 5.64 4.96
CA THR A 178 21.87 6.42 3.93
C THR A 178 20.36 6.50 4.13
N THR A 179 19.82 6.11 5.28
CA THR A 179 18.42 6.44 5.57
C THR A 179 18.43 7.71 6.43
N PRO A 180 17.86 8.83 5.97
CA PRO A 180 17.71 10.00 6.82
C PRO A 180 16.83 9.59 8.00
N SER A 181 17.36 9.70 9.22
CA SER A 181 16.53 9.67 10.42
C SER A 181 15.50 10.77 10.26
N MET A 182 14.23 10.42 10.28
CA MET A 182 13.18 11.40 10.49
C MET A 182 13.36 11.88 11.93
N GLY A 183 14.24 12.86 12.10
CA GLY A 183 14.38 13.61 13.34
C GLY A 183 13.10 14.37 13.60
N GLY A 184 12.72 14.41 14.86
CA GLY A 184 11.52 14.96 15.43
C GLY A 184 11.19 16.42 15.08
#